data_b37cd8492dcc6294ffd4a43967f90ef9
#
_entry.id   b37cd8492dcc6294ffd4a43967f90ef9
#
_cell.length_a   1.000
_cell.length_b   1.000
_cell.length_c   1.000
_cell.angle_alpha   90.00
_cell.angle_beta   90.00
_cell.angle_gamma   90.00
#
_symmetry.space_group_name_H-M   'P 1'
#
loop_
_entity.id
_entity.type
_entity.pdbx_description
1 polymer ?
#
loop_
_entity_poly.entity_id
_entity_poly.type
_entity_poly.pdbx_seq_one_letter_code
_entity_poly.pdbx_strand_id
1 'polypeptide(L)'
;VEGSFIYNPFYPKAGGEGSVAPAFRILTFSNNASILERGTPPADITFNWSFANGSPTSQSITPLIGTIPNAQRTTVLNGQDISASTTFTLNASDGSVSRTAATQVTFVNPIFYGTVPNNTPHEADILSMDKRIALFNPFRASLNIVDEHSCFASPMTNPIIDIRETVFGLSMFGTYNIINNVPLTMADGLVVPYMILVKAVPEHTVGMSMALDIIF
;
A
#
# COMPACT_ATOMS: atom_id res chain seq x y z
N VAL A 1 9.60 65.92 53.01
CA VAL A 1 8.53 65.93 51.99
C VAL A 1 8.34 64.50 51.58
N GLU A 2 7.30 63.83 52.14
CA GLU A 2 6.91 62.49 51.81
C GLU A 2 6.23 62.46 50.42
N GLY A 3 6.78 61.76 49.48
CA GLY A 3 6.18 61.57 48.17
C GLY A 3 5.11 60.48 48.23
N SER A 4 3.86 60.90 48.16
CA SER A 4 2.68 60.04 48.04
C SER A 4 2.71 59.35 46.64
N PHE A 5 2.87 58.03 46.60
CA PHE A 5 2.68 57.24 45.39
C PHE A 5 1.17 57.15 45.11
N ILE A 6 0.72 57.81 44.05
CA ILE A 6 -0.63 57.65 43.53
C ILE A 6 -0.79 56.27 42.92
N TYR A 7 -1.56 55.39 43.54
CA TYR A 7 -1.93 54.06 42.96
C TYR A 7 -2.85 54.31 41.75
N ASN A 8 -2.37 53.98 40.57
CA ASN A 8 -3.19 54.06 39.36
C ASN A 8 -3.95 52.73 39.16
N PRO A 9 -5.27 52.70 39.37
CA PRO A 9 -6.08 51.48 39.29
C PRO A 9 -6.33 50.99 37.85
N PHE A 10 -5.80 51.68 36.84
CA PHE A 10 -6.01 51.36 35.42
C PHE A 10 -4.84 50.62 34.75
N TYR A 11 -3.79 50.27 35.49
CA TYR A 11 -2.87 49.27 34.93
C TYR A 11 -3.47 47.90 35.16
N PRO A 12 -3.91 47.19 34.07
CA PRO A 12 -4.28 45.80 34.24
C PRO A 12 -3.04 45.10 34.75
N LYS A 13 -3.18 44.47 35.94
CA LYS A 13 -2.20 43.51 36.44
C LYS A 13 -1.97 42.57 35.25
N ALA A 14 -0.73 42.52 34.74
CA ALA A 14 -0.35 41.53 33.75
C ALA A 14 -0.58 40.17 34.40
N GLY A 15 -1.77 39.68 34.29
CA GLY A 15 -2.10 38.27 34.56
C GLY A 15 -1.27 37.50 33.57
N GLY A 16 -0.19 36.92 34.04
CA GLY A 16 0.52 35.98 33.25
C GLY A 16 -0.51 34.96 32.77
N GLU A 17 -0.84 34.98 31.50
CA GLU A 17 -1.57 33.88 30.90
C GLU A 17 -0.72 32.66 31.23
N GLY A 18 -1.19 31.85 32.17
CA GLY A 18 -0.51 30.63 32.55
C GLY A 18 -0.38 29.84 31.25
N SER A 19 0.86 29.67 30.77
CA SER A 19 1.16 28.85 29.59
C SER A 19 0.52 27.50 29.84
N VAL A 20 -0.60 27.22 29.19
CA VAL A 20 -1.24 25.90 29.26
C VAL A 20 -0.25 24.95 28.69
N ALA A 21 0.25 24.03 29.50
CA ALA A 21 1.19 23.00 29.02
C ALA A 21 0.59 22.27 27.81
N PRO A 22 1.37 22.09 26.76
CA PRO A 22 0.86 21.44 25.56
C PRO A 22 0.32 20.04 25.88
N ALA A 23 -0.88 19.74 25.41
CA ALA A 23 -1.55 18.47 25.69
C ALA A 23 -0.81 17.27 25.07
N PHE A 24 -0.88 16.11 25.75
CA PHE A 24 -0.40 14.82 25.24
C PHE A 24 -0.89 14.53 23.82
N ARG A 25 0.01 14.06 22.94
CA ARG A 25 -0.33 13.71 21.56
C ARG A 25 0.55 12.58 21.00
N ILE A 26 -0.03 11.83 20.06
CA ILE A 26 0.72 10.93 19.20
C ILE A 26 1.35 11.79 18.08
N LEU A 27 2.68 11.68 17.88
CA LEU A 27 3.39 12.38 16.80
C LEU A 27 3.42 11.55 15.53
N THR A 28 3.74 10.26 15.67
CA THR A 28 3.85 9.34 14.55
C THR A 28 3.21 8.01 14.90
N PHE A 29 2.63 7.35 13.92
CA PHE A 29 2.28 5.95 13.94
C PHE A 29 2.37 5.42 12.52
N SER A 30 3.26 4.47 12.27
CA SER A 30 3.55 3.93 10.95
C SER A 30 3.87 2.44 11.00
N ASN A 31 3.81 1.80 9.83
CA ASN A 31 4.28 0.43 9.63
C ASN A 31 5.28 0.38 8.47
N ASN A 32 6.03 -0.73 8.36
CA ASN A 32 7.01 -0.98 7.29
C ASN A 32 6.41 -1.67 6.05
N ALA A 33 5.11 -1.99 6.05
CA ALA A 33 4.46 -2.82 5.04
C ALA A 33 3.10 -2.22 4.61
N SER A 34 3.10 -0.98 4.12
CA SER A 34 1.87 -0.27 3.74
C SER A 34 1.13 -0.91 2.57
N ILE A 35 1.85 -1.58 1.65
CA ILE A 35 1.29 -2.30 0.50
C ILE A 35 1.91 -3.69 0.42
N LEU A 36 1.08 -4.70 0.33
CA LEU A 36 1.46 -6.11 0.21
C LEU A 36 0.81 -6.73 -1.04
N GLU A 37 1.54 -7.64 -1.67
CA GLU A 37 1.01 -8.43 -2.77
C GLU A 37 0.15 -9.58 -2.24
N ARG A 38 -1.08 -9.69 -2.75
CA ARG A 38 -1.95 -10.82 -2.44
C ARG A 38 -1.39 -12.14 -2.97
N GLY A 39 -1.54 -13.19 -2.17
CA GLY A 39 -1.04 -14.53 -2.52
C GLY A 39 0.47 -14.72 -2.26
N THR A 40 1.16 -13.71 -1.74
CA THR A 40 2.52 -13.85 -1.22
C THR A 40 2.45 -13.79 0.31
N PRO A 41 2.99 -14.79 1.04
CA PRO A 41 3.00 -14.74 2.49
C PRO A 41 3.71 -13.46 2.98
N PRO A 42 3.05 -12.61 3.76
CA PRO A 42 3.67 -11.38 4.23
C PRO A 42 4.84 -11.67 5.18
N ALA A 43 5.89 -10.88 5.09
CA ALA A 43 6.90 -10.82 6.14
C ALA A 43 6.33 -10.16 7.40
N ASP A 44 7.04 -10.27 8.50
CA ASP A 44 6.67 -9.62 9.75
C ASP A 44 6.51 -8.10 9.58
N ILE A 45 5.43 -7.57 10.17
CA ILE A 45 5.07 -6.16 10.08
C ILE A 45 5.50 -5.46 11.36
N THR A 46 6.42 -4.52 11.21
CA THR A 46 6.91 -3.70 12.32
C THR A 46 6.13 -2.39 12.37
N PHE A 47 5.53 -2.12 13.53
CA PHE A 47 4.89 -0.84 13.84
C PHE A 47 5.81 0.02 14.69
N ASN A 48 5.86 1.33 14.40
CA ASN A 48 6.63 2.32 15.15
C ASN A 48 5.75 3.53 15.46
N TRP A 49 5.93 4.10 16.66
CA TRP A 49 5.20 5.31 17.06
C TRP A 49 5.99 6.17 18.02
N SER A 50 5.58 7.42 18.14
CA SER A 50 6.16 8.37 19.08
C SER A 50 5.09 9.29 19.66
N PHE A 51 5.42 9.88 20.82
CA PHE A 51 4.56 10.80 21.54
C PHE A 51 5.26 12.13 21.81
N ALA A 52 4.46 13.17 22.06
CA ALA A 52 4.92 14.44 22.58
C ALA A 52 4.07 14.86 23.78
N ASN A 53 4.68 15.71 24.62
CA ASN A 53 4.08 16.36 25.78
C ASN A 53 3.57 15.35 26.84
N GLY A 54 4.35 14.29 27.07
CA GLY A 54 4.06 13.29 28.07
C GLY A 54 4.34 11.86 27.61
N SER A 55 4.12 10.94 28.52
CA SER A 55 4.22 9.48 28.27
C SER A 55 2.87 8.85 28.51
N PRO A 56 2.47 7.82 27.75
CA PRO A 56 1.21 7.15 28.00
C PRO A 56 1.25 6.37 29.30
N THR A 57 0.11 6.34 30.00
CA THR A 57 -0.19 5.43 31.11
C THR A 57 -0.87 4.16 30.63
N SER A 58 -1.42 4.19 29.43
CA SER A 58 -1.96 3.03 28.72
C SER A 58 -1.79 3.18 27.20
N GLN A 59 -1.56 2.08 26.51
CA GLN A 59 -1.55 2.05 25.06
C GLN A 59 -1.93 0.67 24.51
N SER A 60 -2.53 0.65 23.32
CA SER A 60 -2.91 -0.56 22.60
C SER A 60 -2.94 -0.31 21.09
N ILE A 61 -2.72 -1.36 20.31
CA ILE A 61 -2.93 -1.34 18.86
C ILE A 61 -4.00 -2.39 18.53
N THR A 62 -5.02 -1.96 17.80
CA THR A 62 -6.12 -2.81 17.34
C THR A 62 -6.25 -2.74 15.80
N PRO A 63 -6.66 -3.82 15.14
CA PRO A 63 -6.86 -5.19 15.66
C PRO A 63 -5.55 -5.94 15.88
N LEU A 64 -5.64 -7.17 16.38
CA LEU A 64 -4.64 -8.25 16.46
C LEU A 64 -3.52 -8.10 17.51
N ILE A 65 -3.06 -6.90 17.85
CA ILE A 65 -1.90 -6.73 18.75
C ILE A 65 -2.34 -6.60 20.23
N GLY A 66 -3.36 -5.79 20.50
CA GLY A 66 -3.87 -5.60 21.86
C GLY A 66 -3.05 -4.59 22.69
N THR A 67 -3.01 -4.82 24.02
CA THR A 67 -2.32 -3.95 24.98
C THR A 67 -0.79 -4.06 24.85
N ILE A 68 -0.11 -2.93 24.95
CA ILE A 68 1.34 -2.80 24.77
C ILE A 68 1.93 -2.14 26.03
N PRO A 69 3.12 -2.55 26.50
CA PRO A 69 3.82 -1.87 27.61
C PRO A 69 4.03 -0.39 27.35
N ASN A 70 3.77 0.46 28.35
CA ASN A 70 3.76 1.93 28.22
C ASN A 70 5.10 2.53 27.74
N ALA A 71 6.22 1.88 28.02
CA ALA A 71 7.55 2.32 27.58
C ALA A 71 7.88 1.93 26.13
N GLN A 72 7.14 1.00 25.55
CA GLN A 72 7.42 0.48 24.20
C GLN A 72 7.01 1.48 23.11
N ARG A 73 7.80 1.54 22.02
CA ARG A 73 7.58 2.43 20.87
C ARG A 73 7.68 1.69 19.54
N THR A 74 7.85 0.39 19.61
CA THR A 74 7.85 -0.49 18.44
C THR A 74 7.25 -1.84 18.83
N THR A 75 6.57 -2.48 17.89
CA THR A 75 6.08 -3.86 18.05
C THR A 75 6.05 -4.55 16.70
N VAL A 76 6.03 -5.88 16.72
CA VAL A 76 6.01 -6.71 15.51
C VAL A 76 4.75 -7.56 15.55
N LEU A 77 4.06 -7.60 14.43
CA LEU A 77 2.97 -8.54 14.14
C LEU A 77 3.50 -9.58 13.15
N ASN A 78 3.27 -10.85 13.41
CA ASN A 78 3.55 -11.91 12.44
C ASN A 78 2.71 -11.64 11.18
N GLY A 79 3.37 -11.52 10.03
CA GLY A 79 2.68 -11.23 8.76
C GLY A 79 1.66 -12.29 8.36
N GLN A 80 1.82 -13.54 8.82
CA GLN A 80 0.86 -14.61 8.58
C GLN A 80 -0.50 -14.42 9.27
N ASP A 81 -0.58 -13.51 10.26
CA ASP A 81 -1.82 -13.25 11.01
C ASP A 81 -2.77 -12.32 10.26
N ILE A 82 -2.34 -11.74 9.11
CA ILE A 82 -3.20 -10.91 8.25
C ILE A 82 -3.29 -11.47 6.84
N SER A 83 -4.52 -11.54 6.32
CA SER A 83 -4.83 -12.01 4.96
C SER A 83 -5.62 -10.99 4.13
N ALA A 84 -6.01 -9.87 4.73
CA ALA A 84 -6.80 -8.82 4.08
C ALA A 84 -6.32 -7.43 4.48
N SER A 85 -6.63 -6.45 3.64
CA SER A 85 -6.35 -5.04 3.93
C SER A 85 -6.92 -4.65 5.29
N THR A 86 -6.04 -4.16 6.17
CA THR A 86 -6.37 -3.92 7.58
C THR A 86 -5.88 -2.54 8.00
N THR A 87 -6.77 -1.78 8.65
CA THR A 87 -6.41 -0.52 9.32
C THR A 87 -6.09 -0.81 10.78
N PHE A 88 -4.89 -0.48 11.19
CA PHE A 88 -4.43 -0.57 12.58
C PHE A 88 -4.59 0.79 13.26
N THR A 89 -5.12 0.79 14.47
CA THR A 89 -5.33 1.99 15.27
C THR A 89 -4.54 1.89 16.56
N LEU A 90 -3.61 2.81 16.77
CA LEU A 90 -2.95 3.03 18.05
C LEU A 90 -3.87 3.90 18.92
N ASN A 91 -4.22 3.39 20.09
CA ASN A 91 -4.93 4.12 21.14
C ASN A 91 -3.94 4.34 22.29
N ALA A 92 -3.83 5.57 22.78
CA ALA A 92 -2.93 5.91 23.88
C ALA A 92 -3.57 6.97 24.79
N SER A 93 -3.35 6.84 26.10
CA SER A 93 -3.82 7.80 27.10
C SER A 93 -2.72 8.09 28.11
N ASP A 94 -2.61 9.35 28.55
CA ASP A 94 -1.75 9.77 29.68
C ASP A 94 -2.48 9.74 31.02
N GLY A 95 -3.73 9.24 31.05
CA GLY A 95 -4.60 9.23 32.21
C GLY A 95 -5.59 10.39 32.24
N SER A 96 -5.31 11.48 31.52
CA SER A 96 -6.19 12.65 31.42
C SER A 96 -6.78 12.80 30.03
N VAL A 97 -5.98 12.49 29.00
CA VAL A 97 -6.35 12.66 27.59
C VAL A 97 -6.07 11.38 26.82
N SER A 98 -7.03 10.94 26.02
CA SER A 98 -6.87 9.84 25.09
C SER A 98 -6.67 10.34 23.68
N ARG A 99 -5.79 9.69 22.92
CA ARG A 99 -5.48 10.00 21.51
C ARG A 99 -5.45 8.71 20.67
N THR A 100 -5.77 8.87 19.41
CA THR A 100 -5.72 7.79 18.43
C THR A 100 -4.94 8.22 17.19
N ALA A 101 -4.27 7.27 16.57
CA ALA A 101 -3.67 7.42 15.25
C ALA A 101 -3.86 6.10 14.49
N ALA A 102 -3.96 6.18 13.16
CA ALA A 102 -4.16 5.00 12.33
C ALA A 102 -3.08 4.87 11.26
N THR A 103 -2.77 3.61 10.90
CA THR A 103 -1.97 3.24 9.74
C THR A 103 -2.61 2.04 9.08
N GLN A 104 -2.36 1.85 7.78
CA GLN A 104 -3.00 0.80 6.99
C GLN A 104 -1.97 -0.13 6.37
N VAL A 105 -2.31 -1.41 6.32
CA VAL A 105 -1.70 -2.42 5.46
C VAL A 105 -2.72 -2.76 4.39
N THR A 106 -2.35 -2.59 3.12
CA THR A 106 -3.25 -2.79 1.98
C THR A 106 -2.76 -3.98 1.16
N PHE A 107 -3.63 -4.97 0.93
CA PHE A 107 -3.37 -6.05 -0.02
C PHE A 107 -3.87 -5.64 -1.40
N VAL A 108 -2.98 -5.77 -2.39
CA VAL A 108 -3.30 -5.51 -3.79
C VAL A 108 -3.09 -6.77 -4.63
N ASN A 109 -3.94 -6.96 -5.62
CA ASN A 109 -3.79 -8.06 -6.56
C ASN A 109 -2.66 -7.74 -7.54
N PRO A 110 -1.74 -8.69 -7.81
CA PRO A 110 -0.64 -8.49 -8.75
C PRO A 110 -1.16 -8.39 -10.20
N ILE A 111 -0.34 -7.82 -11.06
CA ILE A 111 -0.44 -7.94 -12.50
C ILE A 111 0.53 -9.03 -12.92
N PHE A 112 0.06 -9.95 -13.77
CA PHE A 112 0.90 -10.95 -14.39
C PHE A 112 1.27 -10.49 -15.80
N TYR A 113 2.50 -10.77 -16.21
CA TYR A 113 3.02 -10.44 -17.53
C TYR A 113 4.09 -11.44 -17.96
N GLY A 114 4.10 -11.81 -19.22
CA GLY A 114 5.03 -12.79 -19.73
C GLY A 114 4.60 -13.31 -21.08
N THR A 115 4.93 -14.58 -21.33
CA THR A 115 4.56 -15.29 -22.55
C THR A 115 3.77 -16.54 -22.20
N VAL A 116 2.92 -16.94 -23.14
CA VAL A 116 2.12 -18.18 -23.05
C VAL A 116 2.20 -18.94 -24.37
N PRO A 117 2.10 -20.29 -24.35
CA PRO A 117 2.32 -21.12 -25.54
C PRO A 117 1.20 -21.01 -26.58
N ASN A 118 0.03 -20.48 -26.20
CA ASN A 118 -1.10 -20.36 -27.11
C ASN A 118 -1.96 -19.12 -26.76
N ASN A 119 -2.88 -18.75 -27.67
CA ASN A 119 -3.73 -17.59 -27.50
C ASN A 119 -5.00 -17.84 -26.65
N THR A 120 -5.08 -19.00 -26.03
CA THR A 120 -6.14 -19.37 -25.05
C THR A 120 -5.48 -19.94 -23.80
N PRO A 121 -4.78 -19.09 -22.99
CA PRO A 121 -3.99 -19.55 -21.86
C PRO A 121 -4.87 -20.15 -20.78
N HIS A 122 -4.37 -21.20 -20.13
CA HIS A 122 -4.96 -21.74 -18.91
C HIS A 122 -4.56 -20.93 -17.69
N GLU A 123 -5.28 -21.08 -16.60
CA GLU A 123 -4.95 -20.43 -15.31
C GLU A 123 -3.51 -20.71 -14.89
N ALA A 124 -3.03 -21.94 -15.02
CA ALA A 124 -1.67 -22.33 -14.67
C ALA A 124 -0.59 -21.57 -15.48
N ASP A 125 -0.85 -21.32 -16.77
CA ASP A 125 0.07 -20.56 -17.63
C ASP A 125 0.20 -19.12 -17.09
N ILE A 126 -0.93 -18.50 -16.74
CA ILE A 126 -0.96 -17.12 -16.23
C ILE A 126 -0.27 -17.03 -14.86
N LEU A 127 -0.58 -17.94 -13.94
CA LEU A 127 0.00 -17.95 -12.60
C LEU A 127 1.52 -18.26 -12.60
N SER A 128 2.05 -18.84 -13.68
CA SER A 128 3.48 -19.09 -13.85
C SER A 128 4.27 -17.89 -14.38
N MET A 129 3.60 -16.89 -14.94
CA MET A 129 4.24 -15.67 -15.47
C MET A 129 4.86 -14.83 -14.36
N ASP A 130 5.73 -13.90 -14.76
CA ASP A 130 6.21 -12.86 -13.86
C ASP A 130 5.02 -12.05 -13.31
N LYS A 131 5.16 -11.60 -12.07
CA LYS A 131 4.12 -10.80 -11.42
C LYS A 131 4.68 -9.59 -10.71
N ARG A 132 3.90 -8.52 -10.65
CA ARG A 132 4.26 -7.28 -9.97
C ARG A 132 3.01 -6.54 -9.48
N ILE A 133 3.17 -5.83 -8.38
CA ILE A 133 2.21 -4.80 -7.98
C ILE A 133 2.40 -3.58 -8.89
N ALA A 134 1.35 -3.15 -9.60
CA ALA A 134 1.39 -1.91 -10.37
C ALA A 134 1.19 -0.71 -9.43
N LEU A 135 2.29 -0.12 -8.99
CA LEU A 135 2.28 1.11 -8.18
C LEU A 135 2.30 2.38 -9.04
N PHE A 136 2.61 2.25 -10.33
CA PHE A 136 2.76 3.36 -11.26
C PHE A 136 2.00 3.07 -12.56
N ASN A 137 1.49 4.13 -13.17
CA ASN A 137 0.85 4.10 -14.46
C ASN A 137 1.58 5.11 -15.39
N PRO A 138 2.21 4.69 -16.51
CA PRO A 138 2.22 3.32 -17.05
C PRO A 138 3.14 2.37 -16.28
N PHE A 139 2.83 1.08 -16.35
CA PHE A 139 3.69 -0.02 -15.91
C PHE A 139 4.53 -0.51 -17.08
N ARG A 140 5.85 -0.52 -16.94
CA ARG A 140 6.76 -0.99 -18.00
C ARG A 140 7.11 -2.46 -17.82
N ALA A 141 6.78 -3.28 -18.81
CA ALA A 141 7.19 -4.67 -18.94
C ALA A 141 8.26 -4.83 -20.03
N SER A 142 9.23 -5.72 -19.81
CA SER A 142 10.19 -6.15 -20.82
C SER A 142 10.03 -7.65 -21.03
N LEU A 143 9.74 -8.06 -22.25
CA LEU A 143 9.47 -9.44 -22.62
C LEU A 143 10.53 -9.94 -23.61
N ASN A 144 11.03 -11.16 -23.37
CA ASN A 144 11.80 -11.91 -24.34
C ASN A 144 10.90 -13.01 -24.90
N ILE A 145 10.51 -12.89 -26.16
CA ILE A 145 9.48 -13.73 -26.78
C ILE A 145 10.13 -14.58 -27.86
N VAL A 146 9.93 -15.89 -27.79
CA VAL A 146 10.45 -16.85 -28.77
C VAL A 146 9.31 -17.78 -29.20
N ASP A 147 8.68 -17.42 -30.32
CA ASP A 147 7.57 -18.17 -30.93
C ASP A 147 6.38 -18.41 -29.98
N GLU A 148 6.13 -17.47 -29.08
CA GLU A 148 5.08 -17.48 -28.06
C GLU A 148 4.18 -16.26 -28.17
N HIS A 149 3.11 -16.24 -27.39
CA HIS A 149 2.20 -15.13 -27.31
C HIS A 149 2.51 -14.26 -26.09
N SER A 150 2.77 -12.96 -26.27
CA SER A 150 2.82 -12.04 -25.14
C SER A 150 1.46 -12.02 -24.44
N CYS A 151 1.50 -12.07 -23.11
CA CYS A 151 0.30 -12.17 -22.29
C CYS A 151 0.41 -11.23 -21.07
N PHE A 152 -0.71 -10.57 -20.76
CA PHE A 152 -0.87 -9.72 -19.60
C PHE A 152 -2.18 -10.06 -18.92
N ALA A 153 -2.16 -10.11 -17.60
CA ALA A 153 -3.37 -10.30 -16.82
C ALA A 153 -3.44 -9.25 -15.70
N SER A 154 -4.53 -8.51 -15.64
CA SER A 154 -4.80 -7.51 -14.61
C SER A 154 -6.13 -7.77 -13.92
N PRO A 155 -6.24 -7.49 -12.61
CA PRO A 155 -7.51 -7.64 -11.91
C PRO A 155 -8.58 -6.72 -12.51
N MET A 156 -9.82 -7.19 -12.57
CA MET A 156 -10.94 -6.42 -13.11
C MET A 156 -11.21 -5.10 -12.36
N THR A 157 -10.68 -4.95 -11.17
CA THR A 157 -10.72 -3.70 -10.40
C THR A 157 -9.72 -2.65 -10.89
N ASN A 158 -8.75 -3.05 -11.71
CA ASN A 158 -7.76 -2.17 -12.35
C ASN A 158 -7.42 -2.73 -13.74
N PRO A 159 -8.38 -2.67 -14.70
CA PRO A 159 -8.20 -3.28 -16.02
C PRO A 159 -7.18 -2.52 -16.85
N ILE A 160 -6.47 -3.25 -17.73
CA ILE A 160 -5.59 -2.65 -18.72
C ILE A 160 -6.45 -1.95 -19.78
N ILE A 161 -6.18 -0.68 -20.05
CA ILE A 161 -6.91 0.12 -21.06
C ILE A 161 -6.08 0.35 -22.33
N ASP A 162 -4.75 0.24 -22.27
CA ASP A 162 -3.90 0.32 -23.45
C ASP A 162 -2.57 -0.42 -23.22
N ILE A 163 -1.94 -0.86 -24.31
CA ILE A 163 -0.58 -1.40 -24.36
C ILE A 163 0.16 -0.66 -25.45
N ARG A 164 1.30 -0.04 -25.14
CA ARG A 164 2.11 0.71 -26.10
C ARG A 164 3.51 0.18 -26.18
N GLU A 165 4.05 0.09 -27.39
CA GLU A 165 5.46 -0.13 -27.54
C GLU A 165 6.22 1.16 -27.14
N THR A 166 7.44 1.01 -26.58
CA THR A 166 8.12 2.14 -25.91
C THR A 166 8.92 3.04 -26.84
N VAL A 167 9.21 2.61 -28.07
CA VAL A 167 10.07 3.34 -29.01
C VAL A 167 9.30 4.48 -29.70
N PHE A 168 8.13 4.17 -30.24
CA PHE A 168 7.29 5.13 -30.96
C PHE A 168 6.00 5.49 -30.24
N GLY A 169 5.70 4.83 -29.11
CA GLY A 169 4.48 5.06 -28.33
C GLY A 169 3.20 4.57 -29.01
N LEU A 170 3.33 3.69 -30.01
CA LEU A 170 2.17 3.18 -30.77
C LEU A 170 1.36 2.20 -29.92
N SER A 171 0.03 2.38 -29.92
CA SER A 171 -0.88 1.45 -29.28
C SER A 171 -0.88 0.10 -30.01
N MET A 172 -0.64 -0.96 -29.26
CA MET A 172 -0.73 -2.33 -29.71
C MET A 172 -2.00 -3.04 -29.20
N PHE A 173 -2.84 -2.35 -28.43
CA PHE A 173 -4.00 -2.93 -27.74
C PHE A 173 -4.92 -3.71 -28.67
N GLY A 174 -5.19 -3.18 -29.86
CA GLY A 174 -6.02 -3.85 -30.88
C GLY A 174 -5.45 -5.15 -31.49
N THR A 175 -4.20 -5.52 -31.16
CA THR A 175 -3.57 -6.76 -31.60
C THR A 175 -3.69 -7.90 -30.59
N TYR A 176 -4.33 -7.62 -29.44
CA TYR A 176 -4.55 -8.59 -28.38
C TYR A 176 -6.01 -9.08 -28.39
N ASN A 177 -6.17 -10.36 -28.14
CA ASN A 177 -7.45 -10.93 -27.74
C ASN A 177 -7.70 -10.58 -26.28
N ILE A 178 -8.91 -10.11 -25.98
CA ILE A 178 -9.32 -9.71 -24.63
C ILE A 178 -10.27 -10.77 -24.07
N ILE A 179 -9.91 -11.35 -22.92
CA ILE A 179 -10.72 -12.32 -22.21
C ILE A 179 -11.04 -11.72 -20.83
N ASN A 180 -12.31 -11.43 -20.59
CA ASN A 180 -12.75 -10.79 -19.36
C ASN A 180 -13.24 -11.80 -18.32
N ASN A 181 -13.15 -11.40 -17.03
CA ASN A 181 -13.69 -12.15 -15.90
C ASN A 181 -13.13 -13.57 -15.76
N VAL A 182 -11.87 -13.78 -16.12
CA VAL A 182 -11.21 -15.06 -15.91
C VAL A 182 -10.91 -15.20 -14.41
N PRO A 183 -11.46 -16.23 -13.72
CA PRO A 183 -11.17 -16.45 -12.32
C PRO A 183 -9.75 -17.00 -12.17
N LEU A 184 -8.90 -16.31 -11.42
CA LEU A 184 -7.59 -16.82 -11.02
C LEU A 184 -7.61 -17.09 -9.52
N THR A 185 -7.17 -18.28 -9.11
CA THR A 185 -7.06 -18.67 -7.70
C THR A 185 -5.69 -18.28 -7.16
N MET A 186 -5.65 -17.26 -6.31
CA MET A 186 -4.40 -16.80 -5.68
C MET A 186 -3.88 -17.83 -4.68
N ALA A 187 -2.61 -17.73 -4.29
CA ALA A 187 -1.98 -18.68 -3.37
C ALA A 187 -2.64 -18.71 -1.97
N ASP A 188 -3.36 -17.66 -1.58
CA ASP A 188 -4.18 -17.60 -0.36
C ASP A 188 -5.57 -18.25 -0.53
N GLY A 189 -5.86 -18.84 -1.70
CA GLY A 189 -7.14 -19.48 -2.03
C GLY A 189 -8.23 -18.51 -2.46
N LEU A 190 -7.99 -17.20 -2.49
CA LEU A 190 -8.97 -16.24 -2.98
C LEU A 190 -9.08 -16.30 -4.50
N VAL A 191 -10.29 -16.38 -5.01
CA VAL A 191 -10.58 -16.29 -6.44
C VAL A 191 -10.80 -14.83 -6.82
N VAL A 192 -9.99 -14.33 -7.74
CA VAL A 192 -10.05 -12.94 -8.23
C VAL A 192 -10.34 -12.94 -9.72
N PRO A 193 -11.33 -12.15 -10.19
CA PRO A 193 -11.59 -12.01 -11.63
C PRO A 193 -10.52 -11.13 -12.30
N TYR A 194 -9.94 -11.62 -13.39
CA TYR A 194 -8.93 -10.94 -14.18
C TYR A 194 -9.42 -10.66 -15.60
N MET A 195 -8.92 -9.57 -16.16
CA MET A 195 -8.87 -9.34 -17.60
C MET A 195 -7.56 -9.91 -18.12
N ILE A 196 -7.60 -10.72 -19.16
CA ILE A 196 -6.43 -11.28 -19.83
C ILE A 196 -6.35 -10.71 -21.23
N LEU A 197 -5.18 -10.19 -21.57
CA LEU A 197 -4.81 -9.76 -22.91
C LEU A 197 -3.74 -10.72 -23.40
N VAL A 198 -4.03 -11.43 -24.47
CA VAL A 198 -3.09 -12.36 -25.10
C VAL A 198 -2.93 -11.99 -26.56
N LYS A 199 -1.69 -11.91 -27.04
CA LYS A 199 -1.39 -11.59 -28.44
C LYS A 199 -2.04 -12.60 -29.35
N ALA A 200 -2.74 -12.12 -30.37
CA ALA A 200 -3.48 -13.01 -31.29
C ALA A 200 -2.56 -13.91 -32.13
N VAL A 201 -1.37 -13.43 -32.46
CA VAL A 201 -0.35 -14.12 -33.25
C VAL A 201 0.93 -14.26 -32.44
N PRO A 202 1.64 -15.40 -32.50
CA PRO A 202 2.93 -15.56 -31.82
C PRO A 202 3.94 -14.53 -32.31
N GLU A 203 4.82 -14.14 -31.40
CA GLU A 203 5.88 -13.16 -31.65
C GLU A 203 7.26 -13.79 -31.47
N HIS A 204 8.24 -13.23 -32.16
CA HIS A 204 9.63 -13.63 -32.04
C HIS A 204 10.51 -12.40 -31.94
N THR A 205 11.10 -12.17 -30.76
CA THR A 205 12.09 -11.09 -30.55
C THR A 205 13.49 -11.64 -30.69
N VAL A 206 14.12 -11.39 -31.83
CA VAL A 206 15.48 -11.90 -32.11
C VAL A 206 16.52 -11.14 -31.31
N GLY A 207 17.00 -11.74 -30.21
CA GLY A 207 18.13 -11.25 -29.43
C GLY A 207 17.92 -9.95 -28.66
N MET A 208 16.70 -9.42 -28.63
CA MET A 208 16.33 -8.20 -27.89
C MET A 208 15.00 -8.42 -27.14
N SER A 209 14.89 -7.84 -25.95
CA SER A 209 13.61 -7.81 -25.25
C SER A 209 12.71 -6.71 -25.82
N MET A 210 11.43 -7.03 -25.98
CA MET A 210 10.41 -6.03 -26.30
C MET A 210 9.98 -5.29 -25.03
N ALA A 211 10.08 -3.97 -25.02
CA ALA A 211 9.62 -3.14 -23.92
C ALA A 211 8.25 -2.55 -24.23
N LEU A 212 7.30 -2.77 -23.33
CA LEU A 212 5.91 -2.34 -23.44
C LEU A 212 5.49 -1.50 -22.23
N ASP A 213 4.79 -0.42 -22.48
CA ASP A 213 4.11 0.39 -21.46
C ASP A 213 2.65 -0.05 -21.36
N ILE A 214 2.28 -0.57 -20.18
CA ILE A 214 0.93 -1.06 -19.87
C ILE A 214 0.22 0.06 -19.13
N ILE A 215 -0.94 0.48 -19.62
CA ILE A 215 -1.73 1.61 -19.14
C ILE A 215 -3.05 1.10 -18.53
N PHE A 216 -3.38 1.60 -17.34
CA PHE A 216 -4.58 1.24 -16.57
C PHE A 216 -5.56 2.39 -16.49
#